data_c290caad4329d3d21e91ce9ff3a3d43c
#
_entry.id   c290caad4329d3d21e91ce9ff3a3d43c
#
_cell.length_a   1.000
_cell.length_b   1.000
_cell.length_c   1.000
_cell.angle_alpha   90.00
_cell.angle_beta   90.00
_cell.angle_gamma   90.00
#
_symmetry.space_group_name_H-M   'P 1'
#
loop_
_entity.id
_entity.type
_entity.pdbx_description
1 polymer ?
#
loop_
_entity_poly.entity_id
_entity_poly.type
_entity_poly.pdbx_seq_one_letter_code
_entity_poly.pdbx_strand_id
1 'polypeptide(L)'
;MHLIETYALNCGLKIEKPHIKIEEIELPSKKYITIHSHCEKGPGRNYRNWNNVILELISNNKVDFEIVHIGGLESERLIGCNDKYLGKTNFHQLAYLIKNSELHLGYDSFPVHLASHFSKKMVVLYNSYSQHSYPYWSDPKDIVLLEMDYEEHGKPSYSYGDPLDLMNKIEYTAITNSVLKLLGIQ
;
A
#
# COMPACT_ATOMS: atom_id res chain seq x y z
N MET A 1 -0.20 -10.60 18.64
CA MET A 1 1.27 -10.63 18.39
C MET A 1 1.48 -10.46 16.89
N HIS A 2 2.38 -9.61 16.48
CA HIS A 2 2.73 -9.39 15.07
C HIS A 2 3.56 -10.56 14.52
N LEU A 3 3.43 -10.87 13.21
CA LEU A 3 4.16 -11.99 12.58
C LEU A 3 5.67 -11.87 12.75
N ILE A 4 6.26 -10.67 12.62
CA ILE A 4 7.69 -10.47 12.80
C ILE A 4 8.15 -10.80 14.22
N GLU A 5 7.31 -10.52 15.23
CA GLU A 5 7.60 -10.87 16.64
C GLU A 5 7.59 -12.39 16.83
N THR A 6 6.59 -13.05 16.23
CA THR A 6 6.49 -14.52 16.26
C THR A 6 7.71 -15.18 15.64
N TYR A 7 8.14 -14.70 14.47
CA TYR A 7 9.34 -15.22 13.81
C TYR A 7 10.62 -14.96 14.64
N ALA A 8 10.77 -13.75 15.16
CA ALA A 8 11.93 -13.41 15.97
C ALA A 8 12.03 -14.27 17.23
N LEU A 9 10.93 -14.46 17.95
CA LEU A 9 10.87 -15.33 19.13
C LEU A 9 11.23 -16.78 18.79
N ASN A 10 10.70 -17.33 17.70
CA ASN A 10 11.00 -18.69 17.29
C ASN A 10 12.46 -18.89 16.88
N CYS A 11 13.12 -17.84 16.40
CA CYS A 11 14.53 -17.87 16.01
C CYS A 11 15.48 -17.43 17.13
N GLY A 12 14.97 -17.02 18.29
CA GLY A 12 15.78 -16.47 19.38
C GLY A 12 16.46 -15.14 19.02
N LEU A 13 15.85 -14.35 18.11
CA LEU A 13 16.40 -13.11 17.60
C LEU A 13 15.72 -11.90 18.25
N LYS A 14 16.48 -10.83 18.43
CA LYS A 14 15.93 -9.51 18.77
C LYS A 14 15.50 -8.80 17.49
N ILE A 15 14.34 -8.18 17.53
CA ILE A 15 13.84 -7.37 16.40
C ILE A 15 14.58 -6.04 16.41
N GLU A 16 15.20 -5.73 15.28
CA GLU A 16 15.80 -4.42 15.01
C GLU A 16 15.32 -3.92 13.66
N LYS A 17 15.30 -2.59 13.49
CA LYS A 17 14.93 -1.99 12.21
C LYS A 17 15.99 -2.35 11.16
N PRO A 18 15.64 -3.04 10.07
CA PRO A 18 16.62 -3.51 9.10
C PRO A 18 17.30 -2.34 8.38
N HIS A 19 18.55 -2.54 7.97
CA HIS A 19 19.21 -1.60 7.06
C HIS A 19 18.79 -1.92 5.63
N ILE A 20 18.25 -0.92 4.92
CA ILE A 20 17.85 -1.05 3.51
C ILE A 20 18.78 -0.19 2.65
N LYS A 21 19.55 -0.84 1.78
CA LYS A 21 20.33 -0.14 0.75
C LYS A 21 19.40 0.48 -0.26
N ILE A 22 19.65 1.73 -0.60
CA ILE A 22 18.93 2.46 -1.64
C ILE A 22 19.84 2.76 -2.82
N GLU A 23 19.25 2.83 -4.01
CA GLU A 23 19.90 3.24 -5.26
C GLU A 23 19.11 4.39 -5.86
N GLU A 24 19.77 5.52 -6.09
CA GLU A 24 19.12 6.71 -6.61
C GLU A 24 18.71 6.55 -8.07
N ILE A 25 17.52 7.04 -8.38
CA ILE A 25 16.99 7.14 -9.74
C ILE A 25 16.40 8.53 -9.94
N GLU A 26 16.15 8.88 -11.19
CA GLU A 26 15.40 10.09 -11.50
C GLU A 26 13.99 10.01 -10.90
N LEU A 27 13.64 10.97 -10.04
CA LEU A 27 12.32 11.07 -9.41
C LEU A 27 11.33 11.86 -10.29
N PRO A 28 10.02 11.76 -10.04
CA PRO A 28 9.03 12.67 -10.59
C PRO A 28 9.39 14.13 -10.28
N SER A 29 9.08 15.03 -11.21
CA SER A 29 9.39 16.47 -11.06
C SER A 29 8.48 17.18 -10.06
N LYS A 30 7.30 16.62 -9.78
CA LYS A 30 6.34 17.10 -8.79
C LYS A 30 6.37 16.24 -7.54
N LYS A 31 5.75 16.73 -6.46
CA LYS A 31 5.36 15.89 -5.33
C LYS A 31 4.53 14.70 -5.83
N TYR A 32 4.67 13.55 -5.21
CA TYR A 32 3.97 12.35 -5.66
C TYR A 32 3.61 11.41 -4.52
N ILE A 33 2.59 10.63 -4.77
CA ILE A 33 2.28 9.44 -3.98
C ILE A 33 2.61 8.20 -4.81
N THR A 34 2.92 7.09 -4.15
CA THR A 34 3.09 5.80 -4.83
C THR A 34 1.85 4.95 -4.67
N ILE A 35 1.43 4.24 -5.73
CA ILE A 35 0.36 3.26 -5.69
C ILE A 35 0.86 1.89 -6.14
N HIS A 36 0.53 0.84 -5.36
CA HIS A 36 0.74 -0.56 -5.71
C HIS A 36 -0.60 -1.28 -5.80
N SER A 37 -1.02 -1.61 -7.01
CA SER A 37 -2.39 -2.03 -7.33
C SER A 37 -2.56 -3.51 -7.63
N HIS A 38 -1.47 -4.27 -7.84
CA HIS A 38 -1.55 -5.65 -8.33
C HIS A 38 -0.77 -6.65 -7.47
N CYS A 39 -1.39 -7.81 -7.23
CA CYS A 39 -0.76 -8.97 -6.61
C CYS A 39 -0.85 -10.18 -7.55
N GLU A 40 0.31 -10.73 -7.94
CA GLU A 40 0.36 -11.91 -8.81
C GLU A 40 -0.28 -13.17 -8.21
N LYS A 41 -0.27 -13.29 -6.88
CA LYS A 41 -0.63 -14.54 -6.20
C LYS A 41 -1.83 -14.32 -5.29
N GLY A 42 -2.93 -14.90 -5.69
CA GLY A 42 -4.12 -15.10 -4.87
C GLY A 42 -5.36 -14.35 -5.36
N PRO A 43 -6.42 -15.08 -5.70
CA PRO A 43 -7.74 -14.49 -5.91
C PRO A 43 -8.19 -13.76 -4.64
N GLY A 44 -8.87 -12.63 -4.80
CA GLY A 44 -9.34 -11.79 -3.69
C GLY A 44 -8.32 -10.78 -3.15
N ARG A 45 -7.08 -10.74 -3.66
CA ARG A 45 -6.06 -9.78 -3.26
C ARG A 45 -5.92 -8.57 -4.17
N ASN A 46 -6.70 -8.49 -5.24
CA ASN A 46 -6.70 -7.37 -6.17
C ASN A 46 -7.97 -6.53 -5.98
N TYR A 47 -7.79 -5.29 -5.60
CA TYR A 47 -8.89 -4.33 -5.54
C TYR A 47 -9.24 -3.85 -6.94
N ARG A 48 -10.52 -3.98 -7.34
CA ARG A 48 -10.94 -3.72 -8.74
C ARG A 48 -11.25 -2.25 -9.03
N ASN A 49 -11.49 -1.45 -7.98
CA ASN A 49 -11.96 -0.08 -8.16
C ASN A 49 -10.83 0.97 -8.11
N TRP A 50 -9.56 0.57 -8.37
CA TRP A 50 -8.43 1.50 -8.36
C TRP A 50 -8.63 2.69 -9.29
N ASN A 51 -9.18 2.48 -10.49
CA ASN A 51 -9.43 3.57 -11.43
C ASN A 51 -10.41 4.61 -10.87
N ASN A 52 -11.43 4.19 -10.09
CA ASN A 52 -12.34 5.13 -9.43
C ASN A 52 -11.63 5.95 -8.36
N VAL A 53 -10.75 5.32 -7.55
CA VAL A 53 -9.89 6.02 -6.58
C VAL A 53 -9.02 7.07 -7.27
N ILE A 54 -8.35 6.69 -8.36
CA ILE A 54 -7.46 7.59 -9.09
C ILE A 54 -8.24 8.75 -9.71
N LEU A 55 -9.34 8.47 -10.40
CA LEU A 55 -10.16 9.49 -11.03
C LEU A 55 -10.71 10.49 -10.01
N GLU A 56 -11.14 10.04 -8.85
CA GLU A 56 -11.60 10.93 -7.80
C GLU A 56 -10.47 11.79 -7.23
N LEU A 57 -9.28 11.23 -7.01
CA LEU A 57 -8.11 12.00 -6.57
C LEU A 57 -7.73 13.07 -7.59
N ILE A 58 -7.58 12.72 -8.87
CA ILE A 58 -7.15 13.69 -9.91
C ILE A 58 -8.22 14.71 -10.27
N SER A 59 -9.50 14.41 -10.05
CA SER A 59 -10.60 15.38 -10.28
C SER A 59 -10.72 16.41 -9.15
N ASN A 60 -10.08 16.16 -8.01
CA ASN A 60 -10.07 17.11 -6.91
C ASN A 60 -9.06 18.23 -7.21
N ASN A 61 -9.56 19.43 -7.43
CA ASN A 61 -8.77 20.62 -7.79
C ASN A 61 -7.78 21.10 -6.70
N LYS A 62 -7.86 20.54 -5.50
CA LYS A 62 -6.91 20.79 -4.40
C LYS A 62 -5.72 19.83 -4.40
N VAL A 63 -5.76 18.79 -5.22
CA VAL A 63 -4.70 17.80 -5.36
C VAL A 63 -3.62 18.36 -6.29
N ASP A 64 -2.41 18.55 -5.76
CA ASP A 64 -1.22 18.97 -6.51
C ASP A 64 -0.08 17.96 -6.30
N PHE A 65 -0.35 16.72 -6.62
CA PHE A 65 0.65 15.65 -6.63
C PHE A 65 0.42 14.71 -7.80
N GLU A 66 1.49 14.04 -8.19
CA GLU A 66 1.47 12.99 -9.21
C GLU A 66 1.21 11.63 -8.55
N ILE A 67 0.49 10.74 -9.22
CA ILE A 67 0.27 9.38 -8.76
C ILE A 67 1.20 8.45 -9.55
N VAL A 68 2.18 7.90 -8.87
CA VAL A 68 3.21 7.02 -9.47
C VAL A 68 2.83 5.57 -9.25
N HIS A 69 2.59 4.86 -10.34
CA HIS A 69 2.26 3.44 -10.32
C HIS A 69 3.54 2.59 -10.22
N ILE A 70 3.59 1.75 -9.19
CA ILE A 70 4.69 0.80 -8.94
C ILE A 70 4.18 -0.63 -8.98
N GLY A 71 5.03 -1.57 -9.32
CA GLY A 71 4.70 -2.99 -9.43
C GLY A 71 5.47 -3.67 -10.54
N GLY A 72 5.10 -4.89 -10.89
CA GLY A 72 5.66 -5.66 -12.00
C GLY A 72 5.07 -5.26 -13.36
N LEU A 73 5.63 -5.83 -14.44
CA LEU A 73 5.15 -5.58 -15.81
C LEU A 73 3.75 -6.14 -16.07
N GLU A 74 3.34 -7.13 -15.30
CA GLU A 74 2.02 -7.78 -15.34
C GLU A 74 0.91 -6.93 -14.69
N SER A 75 1.28 -5.85 -14.01
CA SER A 75 0.31 -4.95 -13.39
C SER A 75 -0.51 -4.24 -14.45
N GLU A 76 -1.83 -4.29 -14.32
CA GLU A 76 -2.74 -3.55 -15.17
C GLU A 76 -2.53 -2.04 -14.99
N ARG A 77 -2.41 -1.32 -16.10
CA ARG A 77 -2.20 0.14 -16.06
C ARG A 77 -3.41 0.86 -15.54
N LEU A 78 -3.16 1.83 -14.67
CA LEU A 78 -4.19 2.67 -14.07
C LEU A 78 -4.32 4.00 -14.83
N ILE A 79 -5.57 4.42 -15.07
CA ILE A 79 -5.87 5.67 -15.77
C ILE A 79 -5.38 6.87 -14.96
N GLY A 80 -4.57 7.74 -15.60
CA GLY A 80 -4.07 8.96 -14.95
C GLY A 80 -2.85 8.78 -14.04
N CYS A 81 -2.29 7.58 -13.96
CA CYS A 81 -1.07 7.33 -13.24
C CYS A 81 0.18 7.52 -14.13
N ASN A 82 1.29 7.87 -13.49
CA ASN A 82 2.61 7.82 -14.10
C ASN A 82 3.17 6.39 -14.03
N ASP A 83 3.20 5.70 -15.17
CA ASP A 83 3.70 4.32 -15.32
C ASP A 83 5.20 4.27 -15.69
N LYS A 84 5.94 5.37 -15.59
CA LYS A 84 7.38 5.42 -15.94
C LYS A 84 8.19 4.35 -15.23
N TYR A 85 7.80 4.01 -13.99
CA TYR A 85 8.54 3.10 -13.11
C TYR A 85 7.97 1.69 -13.06
N LEU A 86 6.80 1.45 -13.65
CA LEU A 86 6.11 0.17 -13.61
C LEU A 86 6.95 -0.93 -14.30
N GLY A 87 7.33 -1.97 -13.54
CA GLY A 87 8.20 -3.06 -14.01
C GLY A 87 9.64 -2.67 -14.36
N LYS A 88 10.09 -1.47 -13.99
CA LYS A 88 11.39 -0.93 -14.38
C LYS A 88 12.32 -0.60 -13.21
N THR A 89 11.91 -0.85 -11.99
CA THR A 89 12.73 -0.63 -10.80
C THR A 89 13.19 -1.95 -10.22
N ASN A 90 14.45 -2.02 -9.81
CA ASN A 90 14.92 -3.05 -8.89
C ASN A 90 14.49 -2.69 -7.45
N PHE A 91 14.77 -3.58 -6.49
CA PHE A 91 14.42 -3.40 -5.09
C PHE A 91 14.97 -2.10 -4.48
N HIS A 92 16.22 -1.77 -4.75
CA HIS A 92 16.89 -0.60 -4.17
C HIS A 92 16.39 0.72 -4.76
N GLN A 93 16.05 0.71 -6.04
CA GLN A 93 15.41 1.83 -6.75
C GLN A 93 13.99 2.04 -6.30
N LEU A 94 13.22 0.96 -6.10
CA LEU A 94 11.88 1.03 -5.53
C LEU A 94 11.91 1.60 -4.11
N ALA A 95 12.91 1.20 -3.31
CA ALA A 95 13.11 1.74 -1.97
C ALA A 95 13.37 3.25 -2.00
N TYR A 96 14.18 3.73 -2.95
CA TYR A 96 14.44 5.16 -3.12
C TYR A 96 13.17 5.92 -3.54
N LEU A 97 12.39 5.36 -4.48
CA LEU A 97 11.15 5.95 -4.94
C LEU A 97 10.12 6.07 -3.80
N ILE A 98 9.90 5.01 -3.03
CA ILE A 98 8.96 5.02 -1.89
C ILE A 98 9.45 5.96 -0.78
N LYS A 99 10.75 5.96 -0.47
CA LYS A 99 11.33 6.85 0.54
C LYS A 99 11.04 8.34 0.25
N ASN A 100 11.02 8.74 -1.01
CA ASN A 100 10.82 10.12 -1.42
C ASN A 100 9.36 10.48 -1.75
N SER A 101 8.43 9.54 -1.67
CA SER A 101 7.00 9.82 -1.87
C SER A 101 6.39 10.54 -0.65
N GLU A 102 5.29 11.26 -0.84
CA GLU A 102 4.51 11.88 0.24
C GLU A 102 3.67 10.84 1.00
N LEU A 103 3.18 9.82 0.29
CA LEU A 103 2.31 8.76 0.81
C LEU A 103 2.45 7.51 -0.05
N HIS A 104 2.26 6.34 0.56
CA HIS A 104 2.10 5.08 -0.15
C HIS A 104 0.66 4.58 -0.03
N LEU A 105 0.06 4.20 -1.16
CA LEU A 105 -1.27 3.61 -1.26
C LEU A 105 -1.16 2.19 -1.83
N GLY A 106 -1.78 1.22 -1.17
CA GLY A 106 -1.75 -0.16 -1.67
C GLY A 106 -2.48 -1.13 -0.77
N TYR A 107 -2.23 -2.39 -0.93
CA TYR A 107 -2.74 -3.48 -0.08
C TYR A 107 -1.58 -4.15 0.67
N ASP A 108 -1.90 -5.03 1.62
CA ASP A 108 -0.91 -5.77 2.42
C ASP A 108 0.05 -6.57 1.54
N SER A 109 1.21 -5.98 1.29
CA SER A 109 2.25 -6.51 0.42
C SER A 109 3.61 -5.85 0.72
N PHE A 110 4.67 -6.35 0.09
CA PHE A 110 6.03 -5.88 0.29
C PHE A 110 6.21 -4.34 0.24
N PRO A 111 5.65 -3.56 -0.71
CA PRO A 111 5.84 -2.11 -0.74
C PRO A 111 5.31 -1.38 0.50
N VAL A 112 4.25 -1.89 1.14
CA VAL A 112 3.72 -1.34 2.41
C VAL A 112 4.75 -1.47 3.53
N HIS A 113 5.39 -2.64 3.67
CA HIS A 113 6.43 -2.84 4.69
C HIS A 113 7.67 -2.01 4.42
N LEU A 114 7.99 -1.78 3.15
CA LEU A 114 9.07 -0.89 2.74
C LEU A 114 8.74 0.58 3.08
N ALA A 115 7.52 1.03 2.80
CA ALA A 115 7.03 2.36 3.18
C ALA A 115 7.03 2.55 4.71
N SER A 116 6.63 1.52 5.46
CA SER A 116 6.71 1.48 6.92
C SER A 116 8.13 1.66 7.43
N HIS A 117 9.11 1.00 6.80
CA HIS A 117 10.52 1.17 7.15
C HIS A 117 10.95 2.65 7.03
N PHE A 118 10.47 3.38 6.04
CA PHE A 118 10.79 4.80 5.85
C PHE A 118 9.84 5.75 6.59
N SER A 119 8.96 5.23 7.46
CA SER A 119 7.99 6.01 8.24
C SER A 119 7.12 6.90 7.35
N LYS A 120 6.68 6.36 6.20
CA LYS A 120 5.81 7.07 5.26
C LYS A 120 4.36 7.05 5.72
N LYS A 121 3.60 8.06 5.35
CA LYS A 121 2.14 8.03 5.42
C LYS A 121 1.62 6.92 4.52
N MET A 122 0.59 6.19 4.96
CA MET A 122 0.07 5.06 4.18
C MET A 122 -1.43 4.89 4.32
N VAL A 123 -2.06 4.49 3.22
CA VAL A 123 -3.39 3.89 3.21
C VAL A 123 -3.25 2.46 2.71
N VAL A 124 -3.62 1.49 3.54
CA VAL A 124 -3.40 0.07 3.27
C VAL A 124 -4.72 -0.69 3.30
N LEU A 125 -5.01 -1.41 2.23
CA LEU A 125 -6.18 -2.27 2.12
C LEU A 125 -5.84 -3.70 2.58
N TYR A 126 -6.69 -4.28 3.38
CA TYR A 126 -6.57 -5.66 3.86
C TYR A 126 -7.75 -6.52 3.41
N ASN A 127 -7.45 -7.74 2.99
CA ASN A 127 -8.43 -8.81 2.77
C ASN A 127 -8.42 -9.83 3.91
N SER A 128 -7.60 -9.60 4.94
CA SER A 128 -7.41 -10.44 6.12
C SER A 128 -7.17 -9.56 7.34
N TYR A 129 -6.92 -10.16 8.49
CA TYR A 129 -6.69 -9.40 9.72
C TYR A 129 -5.40 -8.58 9.67
N SER A 130 -5.54 -7.25 9.71
CA SER A 130 -4.42 -6.31 9.77
C SER A 130 -3.56 -6.47 11.03
N GLN A 131 -4.15 -6.88 12.13
CA GLN A 131 -3.51 -6.99 13.46
C GLN A 131 -2.26 -7.88 13.51
N HIS A 132 -2.07 -8.76 12.53
CA HIS A 132 -0.92 -9.67 12.47
C HIS A 132 0.16 -9.24 11.48
N SER A 133 -0.18 -8.37 10.53
CA SER A 133 0.71 -7.94 9.44
C SER A 133 0.73 -6.44 9.19
N TYR A 134 0.25 -5.63 10.14
CA TYR A 134 0.27 -4.17 9.97
C TYR A 134 1.68 -3.63 9.73
N PRO A 135 1.83 -2.41 9.19
CA PRO A 135 3.13 -1.77 8.95
C PRO A 135 3.89 -1.53 10.24
N TYR A 136 4.79 -2.43 10.61
CA TYR A 136 5.38 -2.57 11.96
C TYR A 136 6.14 -1.32 12.46
N TRP A 137 6.84 -0.62 11.54
CA TRP A 137 7.69 0.53 11.88
C TRP A 137 6.97 1.89 11.77
N SER A 138 5.66 1.89 11.52
CA SER A 138 4.88 3.10 11.30
C SER A 138 4.33 3.69 12.59
N ASP A 139 4.19 5.03 12.62
CA ASP A 139 3.40 5.70 13.64
C ASP A 139 1.90 5.51 13.30
N PRO A 140 1.05 5.09 14.25
CA PRO A 140 -0.38 4.91 14.01
C PRO A 140 -1.10 6.16 13.46
N LYS A 141 -0.60 7.37 13.74
CA LYS A 141 -1.18 8.62 13.21
C LYS A 141 -0.93 8.82 11.70
N ASP A 142 0.08 8.16 11.15
CA ASP A 142 0.51 8.30 9.76
C ASP A 142 -0.04 7.16 8.86
N ILE A 143 -0.87 6.28 9.42
CA ILE A 143 -1.41 5.13 8.69
C ILE A 143 -2.93 5.06 8.82
N VAL A 144 -3.58 4.64 7.74
CA VAL A 144 -4.98 4.21 7.73
C VAL A 144 -5.03 2.78 7.20
N LEU A 145 -5.52 1.86 8.02
CA LEU A 145 -5.75 0.47 7.64
C LEU A 145 -7.24 0.31 7.32
N LEU A 146 -7.54 -0.10 6.09
CA LEU A 146 -8.91 -0.32 5.62
C LEU A 146 -9.14 -1.82 5.50
N GLU A 147 -10.04 -2.32 6.32
CA GLU A 147 -10.50 -3.70 6.31
C GLU A 147 -12.00 -3.75 6.58
N MET A 148 -12.65 -4.82 6.16
CA MET A 148 -14.06 -5.00 6.42
C MET A 148 -14.28 -5.54 7.84
N ASP A 149 -15.43 -5.23 8.41
CA ASP A 149 -15.86 -5.82 9.67
C ASP A 149 -16.15 -7.32 9.47
N TYR A 150 -15.35 -8.16 10.11
CA TYR A 150 -15.47 -9.61 9.98
C TYR A 150 -16.64 -10.20 10.75
N GLU A 151 -17.18 -9.50 11.73
CA GLU A 151 -18.40 -9.93 12.43
C GLU A 151 -19.62 -9.77 11.53
N GLU A 152 -19.64 -8.68 10.73
CA GLU A 152 -20.71 -8.42 9.78
C GLU A 152 -20.55 -9.21 8.47
N HIS A 153 -19.32 -9.35 7.97
CA HIS A 153 -19.07 -9.87 6.62
C HIS A 153 -18.45 -11.28 6.57
N GLY A 154 -18.20 -11.88 7.73
CA GLY A 154 -17.58 -13.18 7.87
C GLY A 154 -16.04 -13.13 7.93
N LYS A 155 -15.46 -14.16 8.52
CA LYS A 155 -14.01 -14.23 8.75
C LYS A 155 -13.26 -14.54 7.46
N PRO A 156 -12.13 -13.87 7.21
CA PRO A 156 -11.29 -14.18 6.04
C PRO A 156 -10.77 -15.61 6.13
N SER A 157 -10.73 -16.27 4.97
CA SER A 157 -10.09 -17.57 4.84
C SER A 157 -8.61 -17.39 4.56
N TYR A 158 -7.76 -18.11 5.29
CA TYR A 158 -6.34 -18.24 4.94
C TYR A 158 -6.09 -19.29 3.86
N SER A 159 -7.14 -19.96 3.37
CA SER A 159 -7.05 -20.88 2.23
C SER A 159 -6.83 -20.11 0.94
N TYR A 160 -6.33 -20.81 -0.07
CA TYR A 160 -6.11 -20.25 -1.41
C TYR A 160 -7.45 -19.76 -1.99
N GLY A 161 -7.63 -18.46 -2.05
CA GLY A 161 -8.88 -17.80 -2.48
C GLY A 161 -9.67 -17.22 -1.31
N ASP A 162 -10.10 -15.99 -1.48
CA ASP A 162 -11.06 -15.34 -0.57
C ASP A 162 -12.46 -15.37 -1.21
N PRO A 163 -13.32 -16.35 -0.82
CA PRO A 163 -14.66 -16.47 -1.39
C PRO A 163 -15.56 -15.29 -1.02
N LEU A 164 -15.19 -14.50 -0.01
CA LEU A 164 -15.98 -13.36 0.46
C LEU A 164 -15.64 -12.08 -0.28
N ASP A 165 -14.50 -12.06 -1.00
CA ASP A 165 -14.03 -10.90 -1.78
C ASP A 165 -14.03 -9.58 -0.96
N LEU A 166 -13.60 -9.68 0.28
CA LEU A 166 -13.77 -8.63 1.29
C LEU A 166 -13.11 -7.31 0.91
N MET A 167 -11.91 -7.35 0.35
CA MET A 167 -11.20 -6.14 -0.08
C MET A 167 -12.03 -5.32 -1.09
N ASN A 168 -12.78 -5.98 -1.97
CA ASN A 168 -13.59 -5.34 -2.99
C ASN A 168 -14.93 -4.78 -2.48
N LYS A 169 -15.24 -5.00 -1.19
CA LYS A 169 -16.35 -4.34 -0.49
C LYS A 169 -15.95 -2.99 0.11
N ILE A 170 -14.66 -2.68 0.17
CA ILE A 170 -14.17 -1.37 0.63
C ILE A 170 -14.57 -0.33 -0.41
N GLU A 171 -15.31 0.68 0.05
CA GLU A 171 -15.74 1.79 -0.80
C GLU A 171 -14.54 2.62 -1.27
N TYR A 172 -14.45 2.93 -2.56
CA TYR A 172 -13.34 3.72 -3.12
C TYR A 172 -13.28 5.13 -2.51
N THR A 173 -14.40 5.69 -2.12
CA THR A 173 -14.49 6.99 -1.42
C THR A 173 -13.83 6.94 -0.03
N ALA A 174 -13.90 5.82 0.67
CA ALA A 174 -13.19 5.66 1.95
C ALA A 174 -11.67 5.70 1.76
N ILE A 175 -11.19 5.13 0.66
CA ILE A 175 -9.77 5.16 0.30
C ILE A 175 -9.34 6.59 -0.03
N THR A 176 -10.07 7.27 -0.90
CA THR A 176 -9.81 8.64 -1.34
C THR A 176 -9.79 9.61 -0.16
N ASN A 177 -10.83 9.55 0.69
CA ASN A 177 -10.91 10.39 1.88
C ASN A 177 -9.74 10.15 2.85
N SER A 178 -9.30 8.90 2.99
CA SER A 178 -8.15 8.55 3.83
C SER A 178 -6.84 9.14 3.29
N VAL A 179 -6.63 9.10 1.97
CA VAL A 179 -5.48 9.73 1.31
C VAL A 179 -5.50 11.24 1.54
N LEU A 180 -6.61 11.91 1.25
CA LEU A 180 -6.75 13.36 1.41
C LEU A 180 -6.55 13.78 2.87
N LYS A 181 -7.13 13.06 3.82
CA LYS A 181 -6.98 13.31 5.26
C LYS A 181 -5.52 13.24 5.70
N LEU A 182 -4.80 12.17 5.32
CA LEU A 182 -3.38 12.01 5.67
C LEU A 182 -2.50 13.08 5.05
N LEU A 183 -2.84 13.57 3.86
CA LEU A 183 -2.11 14.65 3.18
C LEU A 183 -2.51 16.05 3.67
N GLY A 184 -3.54 16.17 4.53
CA GLY A 184 -4.05 17.47 5.04
C GLY A 184 -4.80 18.28 3.98
N ILE A 185 -5.38 17.60 2.99
CA ILE A 185 -6.19 18.20 1.91
C ILE A 185 -7.66 18.10 2.32
N GLN A 186 -8.28 19.25 2.62
CA GLN A 186 -9.70 19.36 3.04
C GLN A 186 -10.56 19.99 1.94
#